data_d7c1f7cd77ee1e2b57b57a433c5bf198
#
_entry.id   d7c1f7cd77ee1e2b57b57a433c5bf198
#
_cell.length_a   1.000
_cell.length_b   1.000
_cell.length_c   1.000
_cell.angle_alpha   90.00
_cell.angle_beta   90.00
_cell.angle_gamma   90.00
#
_symmetry.space_group_name_H-M   'P 1'
#
loop_
_entity.id
_entity.type
_entity.pdbx_description
1 polymer ?
#
loop_
_entity_poly.entity_id
_entity_poly.type
_entity_poly.pdbx_seq_one_letter_code
_entity_poly.pdbx_strand_id
1 'polypeptide(L)'
;MNATSASLGGDTRTPIAAPHATHKFRLLLRREFWEHKGGFFWAPFVAGAISLLLTLMAIIVGEVVARRAMADGKINIDNDVTINGLDLGALTSKMSAHDLEQFGHAVDLSLVTSSLWPFIVLGFVVFFYCLGALYDERRDRSVLFWKSLPVSDRDTVLSKAGSALVVAPAIAIGVAVVTMFAFLTLMSIVVLFHGGNPFTLLWGSGNPLSVAMHFVASLPVYAMWALPTVGWLMLCSVWARSKPFLWAVMIPVFAGIFVAWFDVMNLFNLDTAWFWQHIVARSLTSVFPFLWLTATHMNHFNGPEEIGSLLSLRNTYAVFATPQLWIGAFAGIAMIFGAIKLRRWRDDN
;
A
#
# COMPACT_ATOMS: atom_id res chain seq x y z
N MET A 1 -51.36 -66.84 8.20
CA MET A 1 -50.00 -66.40 8.35
C MET A 1 -49.88 -65.09 7.62
N ASN A 2 -49.98 -63.97 8.36
CA ASN A 2 -49.93 -62.62 7.82
C ASN A 2 -48.50 -62.10 7.87
N ALA A 3 -47.94 -61.84 6.69
CA ALA A 3 -46.65 -61.12 6.58
C ALA A 3 -46.94 -59.61 6.48
N THR A 4 -46.63 -58.89 7.50
CA THR A 4 -46.73 -57.44 7.58
C THR A 4 -45.51 -56.82 6.87
N SER A 5 -45.74 -56.23 5.70
CA SER A 5 -44.72 -55.44 5.00
C SER A 5 -44.49 -54.09 5.72
N ALA A 6 -43.37 -53.97 6.38
CA ALA A 6 -42.90 -52.69 6.96
C ALA A 6 -42.49 -51.78 5.81
N SER A 7 -43.20 -50.66 5.62
CA SER A 7 -42.84 -49.57 4.74
C SER A 7 -41.62 -48.83 5.31
N LEU A 8 -40.47 -48.96 4.67
CA LEU A 8 -39.31 -48.12 4.94
C LEU A 8 -39.67 -46.67 4.58
N GLY A 9 -39.84 -45.85 5.61
CA GLY A 9 -40.01 -44.41 5.48
C GLY A 9 -38.80 -43.80 4.74
N GLY A 10 -39.08 -43.26 3.55
CA GLY A 10 -38.08 -42.55 2.78
C GLY A 10 -37.58 -41.33 3.54
N ASP A 11 -36.32 -41.36 3.90
CA ASP A 11 -35.60 -40.24 4.48
C ASP A 11 -35.50 -39.11 3.43
N THR A 12 -36.49 -38.20 3.45
CA THR A 12 -36.48 -36.97 2.62
C THR A 12 -35.45 -36.00 3.14
N ARG A 13 -34.18 -36.33 2.96
CA ARG A 13 -33.12 -35.35 3.13
C ARG A 13 -33.32 -34.28 2.09
N THR A 14 -33.81 -33.09 2.54
CA THR A 14 -33.80 -31.89 1.70
C THR A 14 -32.40 -31.68 1.16
N PRO A 15 -32.20 -31.55 -0.17
CA PRO A 15 -30.89 -31.34 -0.72
C PRO A 15 -30.36 -30.01 -0.14
N ILE A 16 -29.26 -30.08 0.59
CA ILE A 16 -28.56 -28.90 1.08
C ILE A 16 -28.19 -28.10 -0.16
N ALA A 17 -28.83 -26.94 -0.34
CA ALA A 17 -28.57 -26.05 -1.46
C ALA A 17 -27.06 -25.76 -1.52
N ALA A 18 -26.45 -26.01 -2.69
CA ALA A 18 -25.04 -25.76 -2.90
C ALA A 18 -24.74 -24.29 -2.57
N PRO A 19 -23.75 -23.99 -1.72
CA PRO A 19 -23.45 -22.61 -1.34
C PRO A 19 -23.15 -21.79 -2.59
N HIS A 20 -23.77 -20.58 -2.68
CA HIS A 20 -23.59 -19.67 -3.80
C HIS A 20 -22.10 -19.38 -4.03
N ALA A 21 -21.70 -19.25 -5.30
CA ALA A 21 -20.30 -19.01 -5.70
C ALA A 21 -19.67 -17.79 -5.00
N THR A 22 -20.45 -16.74 -4.76
CA THR A 22 -20.05 -15.55 -4.01
C THR A 22 -19.67 -15.82 -2.55
N HIS A 23 -20.35 -16.75 -1.89
CA HIS A 23 -20.00 -17.12 -0.52
C HIS A 23 -18.66 -17.87 -0.45
N LYS A 24 -18.36 -18.73 -1.44
CA LYS A 24 -17.08 -19.46 -1.51
C LYS A 24 -15.90 -18.50 -1.68
N PHE A 25 -16.00 -17.55 -2.59
CA PHE A 25 -14.93 -16.56 -2.84
C PHE A 25 -14.67 -15.68 -1.61
N ARG A 26 -15.73 -15.20 -0.93
CA ARG A 26 -15.59 -14.44 0.32
C ARG A 26 -14.93 -15.25 1.43
N LEU A 27 -15.23 -16.53 1.54
CA LEU A 27 -14.59 -17.41 2.53
C LEU A 27 -13.11 -17.60 2.22
N LEU A 28 -12.72 -17.71 0.94
CA LEU A 28 -11.32 -17.78 0.52
C LEU A 28 -10.57 -16.50 0.88
N LEU A 29 -11.13 -15.31 0.60
CA LEU A 29 -10.52 -14.03 0.99
C LEU A 29 -10.36 -13.90 2.50
N ARG A 30 -11.38 -14.33 3.28
CA ARG A 30 -11.32 -14.32 4.74
C ARG A 30 -10.24 -15.26 5.26
N ARG A 31 -10.10 -16.42 4.65
CA ARG A 31 -9.05 -17.38 4.98
C ARG A 31 -7.66 -16.78 4.71
N GLU A 32 -7.42 -16.24 3.52
CA GLU A 32 -6.15 -15.60 3.15
C GLU A 32 -5.77 -14.49 4.16
N PHE A 33 -6.76 -13.69 4.58
CA PHE A 33 -6.53 -12.68 5.61
C PHE A 33 -6.09 -13.30 6.94
N TRP A 34 -6.76 -14.35 7.43
CA TRP A 34 -6.40 -14.96 8.71
C TRP A 34 -5.05 -15.66 8.67
N GLU A 35 -4.73 -16.32 7.57
CA GLU A 35 -3.46 -17.01 7.34
C GLU A 35 -2.29 -16.00 7.30
N HIS A 36 -2.49 -14.82 6.71
CA HIS A 36 -1.48 -13.78 6.57
C HIS A 36 -1.71 -12.54 7.44
N LYS A 37 -2.48 -12.68 8.54
CA LYS A 37 -2.81 -11.57 9.46
C LYS A 37 -1.56 -10.84 9.97
N GLY A 38 -0.45 -11.54 10.19
CA GLY A 38 0.82 -10.95 10.60
C GLY A 38 1.32 -9.89 9.62
N GLY A 39 1.34 -10.23 8.33
CA GLY A 39 1.77 -9.30 7.28
C GLY A 39 0.72 -8.23 6.96
N PHE A 40 -0.53 -8.61 6.76
CA PHE A 40 -1.56 -7.69 6.28
C PHE A 40 -2.01 -6.65 7.32
N PHE A 41 -2.05 -7.03 8.59
CA PHE A 41 -2.52 -6.14 9.66
C PHE A 41 -1.39 -5.71 10.59
N TRP A 42 -0.67 -6.66 11.19
CA TRP A 42 0.31 -6.32 12.22
C TRP A 42 1.52 -5.57 11.67
N ALA A 43 2.02 -5.90 10.48
CA ALA A 43 3.18 -5.22 9.94
C ALA A 43 2.92 -3.74 9.64
N PRO A 44 1.85 -3.32 8.93
CA PRO A 44 1.51 -1.91 8.78
C PRO A 44 1.20 -1.22 10.11
N PHE A 45 0.54 -1.91 11.06
CA PHE A 45 0.23 -1.36 12.39
C PHE A 45 1.49 -1.04 13.18
N VAL A 46 2.45 -1.96 13.24
CA VAL A 46 3.74 -1.74 13.91
C VAL A 46 4.52 -0.63 13.22
N ALA A 47 4.48 -0.55 11.89
CA ALA A 47 5.12 0.54 11.15
C ALA A 47 4.52 1.92 11.52
N GLY A 48 3.20 2.03 11.62
CA GLY A 48 2.52 3.23 12.09
C GLY A 48 2.89 3.58 13.54
N ALA A 49 2.93 2.60 14.42
CA ALA A 49 3.34 2.81 15.82
C ALA A 49 4.80 3.29 15.94
N ILE A 50 5.71 2.71 15.14
CA ILE A 50 7.11 3.16 15.08
C ILE A 50 7.20 4.60 14.56
N SER A 51 6.43 4.96 13.53
CA SER A 51 6.36 6.33 13.00
C SER A 51 5.95 7.33 14.10
N LEU A 52 4.91 7.01 14.87
CA LEU A 52 4.45 7.87 15.98
C LEU A 52 5.50 7.97 17.10
N LEU A 53 6.17 6.87 17.41
CA LEU A 53 7.24 6.85 18.41
C LEU A 53 8.43 7.70 17.98
N LEU A 54 8.86 7.60 16.71
CA LEU A 54 9.92 8.43 16.15
C LEU A 54 9.51 9.92 16.14
N THR A 55 8.27 10.23 15.83
CA THR A 55 7.73 11.58 15.92
C THR A 55 7.79 12.12 17.35
N LEU A 56 7.35 11.33 18.34
CA LEU A 56 7.42 11.72 19.74
C LEU A 56 8.86 11.97 20.18
N MET A 57 9.79 11.11 19.80
CA MET A 57 11.22 11.32 20.05
C MET A 57 11.74 12.60 19.39
N ALA A 58 11.35 12.87 18.14
CA ALA A 58 11.75 14.09 17.43
C ALA A 58 11.23 15.35 18.13
N ILE A 59 9.99 15.33 18.64
CA ILE A 59 9.42 16.44 19.42
C ILE A 59 10.23 16.68 20.70
N ILE A 60 10.51 15.61 21.48
CA ILE A 60 11.28 15.74 22.74
C ILE A 60 12.68 16.28 22.46
N VAL A 61 13.37 15.76 21.44
CA VAL A 61 14.71 16.25 21.06
C VAL A 61 14.64 17.70 20.59
N GLY A 62 13.66 18.05 19.76
CA GLY A 62 13.43 19.41 19.29
C GLY A 62 13.24 20.40 20.44
N GLU A 63 12.41 20.02 21.43
CA GLU A 63 12.16 20.83 22.63
C GLU A 63 13.44 21.04 23.46
N VAL A 64 14.22 19.98 23.69
CA VAL A 64 15.49 20.06 24.42
C VAL A 64 16.49 20.93 23.67
N VAL A 65 16.60 20.82 22.36
CA VAL A 65 17.51 21.64 21.54
C VAL A 65 17.07 23.10 21.54
N ALA A 66 15.77 23.35 21.39
CA ALA A 66 15.22 24.72 21.43
C ALA A 66 15.52 25.41 22.79
N ARG A 67 15.25 24.71 23.90
CA ARG A 67 15.55 25.24 25.25
C ARG A 67 17.05 25.53 25.46
N ARG A 68 17.95 24.66 24.96
CA ARG A 68 19.40 24.89 25.01
C ARG A 68 19.81 26.10 24.17
N ALA A 69 19.28 26.22 22.96
CA ALA A 69 19.59 27.35 22.07
C ALA A 69 19.11 28.69 22.65
N MET A 70 18.00 28.72 23.37
CA MET A 70 17.52 29.89 24.11
C MET A 70 18.44 30.20 25.30
N ALA A 71 18.86 29.20 26.07
CA ALA A 71 19.77 29.37 27.21
C ALA A 71 21.16 29.88 26.77
N ASP A 72 21.64 29.48 25.60
CA ASP A 72 22.91 29.91 25.01
C ASP A 72 22.84 31.30 24.34
N GLY A 73 21.67 31.95 24.34
CA GLY A 73 21.48 33.29 23.73
C GLY A 73 21.59 33.28 22.19
N LYS A 74 21.58 32.11 21.54
CA LYS A 74 21.67 31.96 20.08
C LYS A 74 20.41 32.37 19.35
N ILE A 75 19.30 32.42 20.06
CA ILE A 75 18.00 32.84 19.55
C ILE A 75 17.52 34.00 20.42
N ASN A 76 17.66 35.22 19.91
CA ASN A 76 17.02 36.40 20.48
C ASN A 76 15.60 36.49 19.88
N ILE A 77 14.62 36.08 20.65
CA ILE A 77 13.22 36.30 20.30
C ILE A 77 12.74 37.46 21.16
N ASP A 78 12.49 38.63 20.55
CA ASP A 78 11.89 39.78 21.19
C ASP A 78 10.59 39.41 21.87
N ASN A 79 10.51 39.63 23.21
CA ASN A 79 9.30 39.66 24.07
C ASN A 79 8.16 38.64 23.92
N ASP A 80 8.21 37.71 22.96
CA ASP A 80 7.18 36.69 22.70
C ASP A 80 7.56 35.31 23.28
N VAL A 81 8.47 35.25 24.26
CA VAL A 81 8.89 34.00 24.92
C VAL A 81 8.17 33.89 26.24
N THR A 82 7.28 32.88 26.34
CA THR A 82 6.67 32.48 27.61
C THR A 82 7.57 31.50 28.39
N ILE A 83 7.20 31.21 29.63
CA ILE A 83 7.91 30.30 30.55
C ILE A 83 8.13 28.90 29.90
N ASN A 84 7.34 28.53 28.90
CA ASN A 84 7.39 27.22 28.17
C ASN A 84 8.06 27.28 26.78
N GLY A 85 8.68 28.37 26.35
CA GLY A 85 9.28 28.51 25.02
C GLY A 85 8.49 29.42 24.09
N LEU A 86 8.45 29.13 22.79
CA LEU A 86 7.74 29.91 21.78
C LEU A 86 6.21 29.97 22.07
N ASP A 87 5.68 31.19 22.18
CA ASP A 87 4.22 31.37 22.27
C ASP A 87 3.58 31.29 20.88
N LEU A 88 3.04 30.11 20.54
CA LEU A 88 2.38 29.88 19.28
C LEU A 88 1.09 30.71 19.14
N GLY A 89 0.46 31.11 20.25
CA GLY A 89 -0.73 31.96 20.22
C GLY A 89 -0.39 33.37 19.73
N ALA A 90 0.68 33.94 20.27
CA ALA A 90 1.17 35.26 19.85
C ALA A 90 1.66 35.25 18.39
N LEU A 91 2.37 34.20 17.98
CA LEU A 91 2.81 34.02 16.60
C LEU A 91 1.62 33.92 15.64
N THR A 92 0.62 33.12 15.98
CA THR A 92 -0.59 32.93 15.13
C THR A 92 -1.34 34.24 14.93
N SER A 93 -1.41 35.08 15.96
CA SER A 93 -2.10 36.39 15.86
C SER A 93 -1.42 37.37 14.91
N LYS A 94 -0.13 37.17 14.61
CA LYS A 94 0.67 37.99 13.69
C LYS A 94 0.73 37.40 12.27
N MET A 95 0.32 36.15 12.06
CA MET A 95 0.34 35.50 10.75
C MET A 95 -0.68 36.13 9.81
N SER A 96 -0.26 36.41 8.59
CA SER A 96 -1.16 36.80 7.51
C SER A 96 -1.99 35.61 7.02
N ALA A 97 -3.06 35.86 6.27
CA ALA A 97 -3.85 34.78 5.66
C ALA A 97 -2.99 33.89 4.72
N HIS A 98 -2.02 34.49 4.04
CA HIS A 98 -1.09 33.78 3.16
C HIS A 98 -0.12 32.86 3.94
N ASP A 99 0.41 33.36 5.07
CA ASP A 99 1.29 32.56 5.93
C ASP A 99 0.55 31.36 6.52
N LEU A 100 -0.73 31.54 6.89
CA LEU A 100 -1.58 30.48 7.42
C LEU A 100 -1.90 29.42 6.35
N GLU A 101 -2.07 29.83 5.09
CA GLU A 101 -2.25 28.91 3.95
C GLU A 101 -0.96 28.08 3.70
N GLN A 102 0.19 28.73 3.67
CA GLN A 102 1.50 28.02 3.55
C GLN A 102 1.73 27.04 4.70
N PHE A 103 1.38 27.45 5.92
CA PHE A 103 1.44 26.59 7.08
C PHE A 103 0.49 25.38 6.93
N GLY A 104 -0.70 25.58 6.40
CA GLY A 104 -1.65 24.52 6.09
C GLY A 104 -1.06 23.48 5.12
N HIS A 105 -0.39 23.89 4.08
CA HIS A 105 0.31 22.98 3.15
C HIS A 105 1.43 22.20 3.85
N ALA A 106 2.16 22.83 4.77
CA ALA A 106 3.18 22.14 5.56
C ALA A 106 2.56 21.13 6.54
N VAL A 107 1.39 21.43 7.11
CA VAL A 107 0.61 20.48 7.92
C VAL A 107 0.17 19.29 7.07
N ASP A 108 -0.43 19.50 5.91
CA ASP A 108 -0.86 18.43 5.01
C ASP A 108 0.31 17.55 4.58
N LEU A 109 1.47 18.14 4.28
CA LEU A 109 2.71 17.40 4.01
C LEU A 109 3.11 16.51 5.19
N SER A 110 3.09 17.06 6.40
CA SER A 110 3.46 16.32 7.60
C SER A 110 2.51 15.15 7.88
N LEU A 111 1.20 15.32 7.61
CA LEU A 111 0.20 14.27 7.71
C LEU A 111 0.50 13.11 6.73
N VAL A 112 0.81 13.44 5.48
CA VAL A 112 1.18 12.43 4.47
C VAL A 112 2.48 11.72 4.88
N THR A 113 3.51 12.47 5.26
CA THR A 113 4.82 11.92 5.60
C THR A 113 4.76 11.00 6.82
N SER A 114 4.00 11.37 7.86
CA SER A 114 3.79 10.54 9.04
C SER A 114 3.11 9.21 8.73
N SER A 115 2.30 9.17 7.67
CA SER A 115 1.51 8.02 7.23
C SER A 115 2.21 7.16 6.17
N LEU A 116 3.42 7.53 5.70
CA LEU A 116 4.12 6.77 4.65
C LEU A 116 4.59 5.39 5.09
N TRP A 117 4.96 5.22 6.35
CA TRP A 117 5.53 3.95 6.85
C TRP A 117 4.60 2.74 6.66
N PRO A 118 3.31 2.79 7.00
CA PRO A 118 2.37 1.72 6.69
C PRO A 118 2.32 1.37 5.20
N PHE A 119 2.44 2.36 4.30
CA PHE A 119 2.41 2.16 2.86
C PHE A 119 3.71 1.53 2.33
N ILE A 120 4.87 1.94 2.86
CA ILE A 120 6.15 1.32 2.51
C ILE A 120 6.14 -0.16 2.90
N VAL A 121 5.70 -0.45 4.12
CA VAL A 121 5.61 -1.82 4.63
C VAL A 121 4.59 -2.64 3.82
N LEU A 122 3.46 -2.06 3.41
CA LEU A 122 2.51 -2.70 2.52
C LEU A 122 3.17 -3.19 1.22
N GLY A 123 4.01 -2.36 0.59
CA GLY A 123 4.73 -2.74 -0.63
C GLY A 123 5.55 -4.00 -0.44
N PHE A 124 6.34 -4.08 0.63
CA PHE A 124 7.11 -5.28 0.95
C PHE A 124 6.22 -6.48 1.28
N VAL A 125 5.17 -6.28 2.09
CA VAL A 125 4.24 -7.36 2.45
C VAL A 125 3.59 -7.97 1.22
N VAL A 126 3.04 -7.14 0.32
CA VAL A 126 2.41 -7.61 -0.91
C VAL A 126 3.43 -8.29 -1.84
N PHE A 127 4.64 -7.75 -1.94
CA PHE A 127 5.71 -8.33 -2.74
C PHE A 127 6.04 -9.76 -2.30
N PHE A 128 6.36 -9.95 -1.01
CA PHE A 128 6.72 -11.28 -0.49
C PHE A 128 5.53 -12.23 -0.40
N TYR A 129 4.33 -11.71 -0.12
CA TYR A 129 3.11 -12.49 -0.15
C TYR A 129 2.87 -13.09 -1.55
N CYS A 130 2.94 -12.29 -2.62
CA CYS A 130 2.74 -12.78 -3.98
C CYS A 130 3.79 -13.80 -4.40
N LEU A 131 5.03 -13.66 -3.95
CA LEU A 131 6.10 -14.63 -4.19
C LEU A 131 5.87 -15.96 -3.49
N GLY A 132 5.38 -15.94 -2.25
CA GLY A 132 5.09 -17.14 -1.46
C GLY A 132 3.77 -17.80 -1.84
N ALA A 133 2.79 -17.01 -2.24
CA ALA A 133 1.38 -17.38 -2.31
C ALA A 133 1.06 -18.72 -2.99
N LEU A 134 1.72 -19.06 -4.08
CA LEU A 134 1.52 -20.31 -4.82
C LEU A 134 2.72 -21.27 -4.67
N TYR A 135 3.89 -20.74 -4.35
CA TYR A 135 5.10 -21.54 -4.13
C TYR A 135 5.04 -22.32 -2.82
N ASP A 136 4.65 -21.71 -1.72
CA ASP A 136 4.62 -22.33 -0.40
C ASP A 136 3.59 -23.45 -0.34
N GLU A 137 2.40 -23.29 -0.95
CA GLU A 137 1.40 -24.37 -1.04
C GLU A 137 1.95 -25.63 -1.74
N ARG A 138 2.80 -25.46 -2.76
CA ARG A 138 3.44 -26.58 -3.45
C ARG A 138 4.56 -27.20 -2.63
N ARG A 139 5.38 -26.37 -2.01
CA ARG A 139 6.49 -26.81 -1.17
C ARG A 139 6.00 -27.65 0.01
N ASP A 140 4.94 -27.22 0.66
CA ASP A 140 4.39 -27.87 1.85
C ASP A 140 3.38 -28.98 1.49
N ARG A 141 3.22 -29.30 0.20
CA ARG A 141 2.28 -30.30 -0.33
C ARG A 141 0.81 -30.08 0.10
N SER A 142 0.49 -28.92 0.63
CA SER A 142 -0.90 -28.57 1.01
C SER A 142 -1.84 -28.45 -0.19
N VAL A 143 -1.31 -28.34 -1.40
CA VAL A 143 -2.07 -28.37 -2.66
C VAL A 143 -2.96 -29.62 -2.76
N LEU A 144 -2.47 -30.80 -2.32
CA LEU A 144 -3.25 -32.05 -2.35
C LEU A 144 -4.50 -31.98 -1.47
N PHE A 145 -4.36 -31.35 -0.31
CA PHE A 145 -5.51 -31.11 0.58
C PHE A 145 -6.52 -30.15 -0.07
N TRP A 146 -6.04 -29.07 -0.70
CA TRP A 146 -6.93 -28.09 -1.32
C TRP A 146 -7.65 -28.63 -2.55
N LYS A 147 -7.04 -29.56 -3.30
CA LYS A 147 -7.68 -30.23 -4.44
C LYS A 147 -8.77 -31.21 -4.03
N SER A 148 -8.76 -31.69 -2.79
CA SER A 148 -9.87 -32.52 -2.26
C SER A 148 -11.13 -31.70 -1.94
N LEU A 149 -11.02 -30.37 -1.85
CA LEU A 149 -12.14 -29.47 -1.62
C LEU A 149 -12.75 -29.01 -2.96
N PRO A 150 -14.05 -28.73 -3.03
CA PRO A 150 -14.74 -28.28 -4.26
C PRO A 150 -14.44 -26.80 -4.55
N VAL A 151 -13.14 -26.46 -4.66
CA VAL A 151 -12.65 -25.10 -4.96
C VAL A 151 -11.86 -25.16 -6.26
N SER A 152 -12.13 -24.22 -7.18
CA SER A 152 -11.41 -24.17 -8.45
C SER A 152 -10.04 -23.51 -8.29
N ASP A 153 -9.05 -23.91 -9.11
CA ASP A 153 -7.74 -23.25 -9.16
C ASP A 153 -7.85 -21.77 -9.52
N ARG A 154 -8.87 -21.39 -10.29
CA ARG A 154 -9.17 -20.00 -10.62
C ARG A 154 -9.54 -19.20 -9.38
N ASP A 155 -10.47 -19.74 -8.57
CA ASP A 155 -10.92 -19.04 -7.35
C ASP A 155 -9.78 -18.90 -6.34
N THR A 156 -8.91 -19.91 -6.25
CA THR A 156 -7.73 -19.86 -5.38
C THR A 156 -6.73 -18.79 -5.82
N VAL A 157 -6.38 -18.73 -7.10
CA VAL A 157 -5.44 -17.71 -7.61
C VAL A 157 -6.06 -16.32 -7.55
N LEU A 158 -7.33 -16.17 -7.91
CA LEU A 158 -8.03 -14.89 -7.87
C LEU A 158 -8.25 -14.39 -6.44
N SER A 159 -8.50 -15.28 -5.46
CA SER A 159 -8.59 -14.85 -4.05
C SER A 159 -7.26 -14.33 -3.51
N LYS A 160 -6.14 -14.94 -3.90
CA LYS A 160 -4.80 -14.47 -3.55
C LYS A 160 -4.48 -13.12 -4.22
N ALA A 161 -4.76 -12.98 -5.52
CA ALA A 161 -4.62 -11.71 -6.23
C ALA A 161 -5.53 -10.62 -5.63
N GLY A 162 -6.78 -10.95 -5.31
CA GLY A 162 -7.72 -10.03 -4.65
C GLY A 162 -7.26 -9.62 -3.25
N SER A 163 -6.64 -10.53 -2.50
CA SER A 163 -6.05 -10.22 -1.19
C SER A 163 -4.88 -9.24 -1.32
N ALA A 164 -4.01 -9.42 -2.32
CA ALA A 164 -2.88 -8.54 -2.60
C ALA A 164 -3.30 -7.15 -3.10
N LEU A 165 -4.32 -7.10 -3.97
CA LEU A 165 -4.73 -5.87 -4.67
C LEU A 165 -5.76 -5.05 -3.91
N VAL A 166 -6.56 -5.67 -3.03
CA VAL A 166 -7.68 -5.00 -2.35
C VAL A 166 -7.62 -5.14 -0.85
N VAL A 167 -7.50 -6.37 -0.31
CA VAL A 167 -7.62 -6.59 1.15
C VAL A 167 -6.44 -5.99 1.90
N ALA A 168 -5.21 -6.31 1.50
CA ALA A 168 -4.00 -5.81 2.16
C ALA A 168 -3.89 -4.27 2.05
N PRO A 169 -4.06 -3.64 0.86
CA PRO A 169 -4.00 -2.18 0.77
C PRO A 169 -5.16 -1.47 1.48
N ALA A 170 -6.37 -2.04 1.50
CA ALA A 170 -7.48 -1.45 2.27
C ALA A 170 -7.18 -1.41 3.77
N ILE A 171 -6.57 -2.47 4.31
CA ILE A 171 -6.14 -2.51 5.72
C ILE A 171 -5.02 -1.49 5.97
N ALA A 172 -4.01 -1.44 5.10
CA ALA A 172 -2.91 -0.50 5.25
C ALA A 172 -3.37 0.96 5.17
N ILE A 173 -4.33 1.28 4.28
CA ILE A 173 -4.99 2.60 4.22
C ILE A 173 -5.69 2.90 5.53
N GLY A 174 -6.47 1.96 6.08
CA GLY A 174 -7.10 2.13 7.38
C GLY A 174 -6.10 2.43 8.50
N VAL A 175 -5.00 1.68 8.55
CA VAL A 175 -3.91 1.90 9.50
C VAL A 175 -3.23 3.27 9.27
N ALA A 176 -2.96 3.65 8.01
CA ALA A 176 -2.36 4.93 7.68
C ALA A 176 -3.24 6.11 8.12
N VAL A 177 -4.55 6.02 7.90
CA VAL A 177 -5.52 7.03 8.38
C VAL A 177 -5.53 7.12 9.90
N VAL A 178 -5.53 5.99 10.62
CA VAL A 178 -5.43 5.98 12.08
C VAL A 178 -4.11 6.60 12.55
N THR A 179 -2.99 6.26 11.92
CA THR A 179 -1.67 6.82 12.22
C THR A 179 -1.65 8.34 11.99
N MET A 180 -2.24 8.81 10.90
CA MET A 180 -2.38 10.23 10.57
C MET A 180 -3.15 11.00 11.65
N PHE A 181 -4.31 10.52 12.07
CA PHE A 181 -5.10 11.17 13.11
C PHE A 181 -4.42 11.09 14.49
N ALA A 182 -3.72 10.00 14.79
CA ALA A 182 -2.92 9.90 16.01
C ALA A 182 -1.76 10.91 16.00
N PHE A 183 -1.08 11.09 14.86
CA PHE A 183 -0.07 12.13 14.68
C PHE A 183 -0.65 13.53 14.87
N LEU A 184 -1.81 13.83 14.24
CA LEU A 184 -2.49 15.11 14.38
C LEU A 184 -2.90 15.38 15.83
N THR A 185 -3.36 14.37 16.55
CA THR A 185 -3.69 14.47 17.98
C THR A 185 -2.44 14.77 18.82
N LEU A 186 -1.33 14.08 18.54
CA LEU A 186 -0.06 14.31 19.21
C LEU A 186 0.44 15.74 18.99
N MET A 187 0.40 16.23 17.73
CA MET A 187 0.74 17.61 17.41
C MET A 187 -0.22 18.63 18.05
N SER A 188 -1.51 18.32 18.15
CA SER A 188 -2.49 19.16 18.84
C SER A 188 -2.13 19.33 20.33
N ILE A 189 -1.68 18.27 20.99
CA ILE A 189 -1.21 18.32 22.38
C ILE A 189 0.02 19.24 22.49
N VAL A 190 0.98 19.12 21.57
CA VAL A 190 2.18 19.98 21.57
C VAL A 190 1.81 21.45 21.39
N VAL A 191 0.93 21.76 20.44
CA VAL A 191 0.44 23.14 20.20
C VAL A 191 -0.23 23.71 21.46
N LEU A 192 -1.05 22.91 22.16
CA LEU A 192 -1.68 23.33 23.42
C LEU A 192 -0.67 23.65 24.53
N PHE A 193 0.39 22.84 24.66
CA PHE A 193 1.46 23.12 25.64
C PHE A 193 2.22 24.41 25.36
N HIS A 194 2.23 24.87 24.11
CA HIS A 194 2.88 26.11 23.68
C HIS A 194 1.89 27.29 23.53
N GLY A 195 0.72 27.22 24.17
CA GLY A 195 -0.26 28.33 24.20
C GLY A 195 -0.99 28.56 22.90
N GLY A 196 -0.80 27.73 21.86
CA GLY A 196 -1.49 27.82 20.59
C GLY A 196 -2.87 27.16 20.59
N ASN A 197 -3.70 27.57 19.65
CA ASN A 197 -4.97 26.90 19.41
C ASN A 197 -4.85 25.86 18.29
N PRO A 198 -4.92 24.54 18.60
CA PRO A 198 -4.75 23.49 17.61
C PRO A 198 -5.86 23.50 16.54
N PHE A 199 -7.07 23.97 16.88
CA PHE A 199 -8.14 24.02 15.90
C PHE A 199 -7.88 25.05 14.80
N THR A 200 -7.28 26.18 15.11
CA THR A 200 -6.92 27.19 14.12
C THR A 200 -5.65 26.82 13.36
N LEU A 201 -4.64 26.29 14.06
CA LEU A 201 -3.32 26.01 13.48
C LEU A 201 -3.26 24.69 12.70
N LEU A 202 -3.91 23.65 13.17
CA LEU A 202 -3.74 22.31 12.58
C LEU A 202 -5.01 21.85 11.84
N TRP A 203 -6.17 21.98 12.48
CA TRP A 203 -7.42 21.49 11.91
C TRP A 203 -8.06 22.46 10.92
N GLY A 204 -7.83 23.76 11.08
CA GLY A 204 -8.41 24.80 10.23
C GLY A 204 -7.50 25.25 9.10
N SER A 205 -6.17 25.21 9.26
CA SER A 205 -5.23 25.54 8.20
C SER A 205 -4.94 24.36 7.27
N GLY A 206 -4.76 23.14 7.82
CA GLY A 206 -4.66 21.92 7.05
C GLY A 206 -6.02 21.32 6.69
N ASN A 207 -5.99 20.32 5.82
CA ASN A 207 -7.18 19.59 5.36
C ASN A 207 -7.10 18.09 5.67
N PRO A 208 -7.03 17.66 6.96
CA PRO A 208 -6.80 16.27 7.32
C PRO A 208 -7.87 15.31 6.78
N LEU A 209 -9.11 15.77 6.70
CA LEU A 209 -10.20 14.97 6.14
C LEU A 209 -10.00 14.75 4.63
N SER A 210 -9.55 15.76 3.90
CA SER A 210 -9.22 15.66 2.47
C SER A 210 -8.09 14.67 2.25
N VAL A 211 -7.02 14.72 3.06
CA VAL A 211 -5.90 13.77 3.00
C VAL A 211 -6.38 12.34 3.26
N ALA A 212 -7.22 12.11 4.30
CA ALA A 212 -7.79 10.80 4.59
C ALA A 212 -8.64 10.27 3.43
N MET A 213 -9.51 11.11 2.87
CA MET A 213 -10.34 10.77 1.71
C MET A 213 -9.49 10.44 0.49
N HIS A 214 -8.37 11.15 0.29
CA HIS A 214 -7.43 10.88 -0.77
C HIS A 214 -6.79 9.49 -0.64
N PHE A 215 -6.37 9.09 0.57
CA PHE A 215 -5.85 7.74 0.82
C PHE A 215 -6.89 6.67 0.47
N VAL A 216 -8.14 6.85 0.90
CA VAL A 216 -9.21 5.89 0.57
C VAL A 216 -9.48 5.86 -0.94
N ALA A 217 -9.54 7.01 -1.58
CA ALA A 217 -9.78 7.15 -3.01
C ALA A 217 -8.62 6.63 -3.87
N SER A 218 -7.41 6.49 -3.33
CA SER A 218 -6.26 5.92 -4.04
C SER A 218 -6.35 4.39 -4.23
N LEU A 219 -7.22 3.69 -3.50
CA LEU A 219 -7.32 2.23 -3.55
C LEU A 219 -7.58 1.66 -4.96
N PRO A 220 -8.54 2.17 -5.77
CA PRO A 220 -8.75 1.67 -7.12
C PRO A 220 -7.54 1.91 -8.03
N VAL A 221 -6.87 3.06 -7.88
CA VAL A 221 -5.65 3.39 -8.63
C VAL A 221 -4.54 2.41 -8.28
N TYR A 222 -4.33 2.17 -6.98
CA TYR A 222 -3.37 1.19 -6.49
C TYR A 222 -3.64 -0.20 -7.07
N ALA A 223 -4.89 -0.67 -7.00
CA ALA A 223 -5.26 -2.01 -7.47
C ALA A 223 -4.92 -2.20 -8.96
N MET A 224 -5.20 -1.20 -9.79
CA MET A 224 -4.88 -1.24 -11.22
C MET A 224 -3.38 -1.09 -11.50
N TRP A 225 -2.72 -0.20 -10.75
CA TRP A 225 -1.28 0.07 -10.92
C TRP A 225 -0.40 -1.09 -10.47
N ALA A 226 -0.77 -1.81 -9.41
CA ALA A 226 -0.02 -2.93 -8.86
C ALA A 226 -0.16 -4.24 -9.67
N LEU A 227 -1.14 -4.34 -10.58
CA LEU A 227 -1.41 -5.54 -11.37
C LEU A 227 -0.18 -6.14 -12.06
N PRO A 228 0.68 -5.39 -12.76
CA PRO A 228 1.84 -5.97 -13.44
C PRO A 228 2.82 -6.64 -12.47
N THR A 229 3.10 -6.03 -11.31
CA THR A 229 3.97 -6.64 -10.31
C THR A 229 3.31 -7.86 -9.67
N VAL A 230 2.05 -7.76 -9.24
CA VAL A 230 1.31 -8.88 -8.64
C VAL A 230 1.24 -10.05 -9.63
N GLY A 231 0.89 -9.79 -10.90
CA GLY A 231 0.84 -10.80 -11.95
C GLY A 231 2.20 -11.47 -12.19
N TRP A 232 3.25 -10.69 -12.28
CA TRP A 232 4.62 -11.17 -12.45
C TRP A 232 5.08 -12.06 -11.27
N LEU A 233 4.92 -11.57 -10.05
CA LEU A 233 5.35 -12.29 -8.85
C LEU A 233 4.56 -13.61 -8.66
N MET A 234 3.25 -13.59 -8.92
CA MET A 234 2.43 -14.80 -8.88
C MET A 234 2.82 -15.80 -9.98
N LEU A 235 3.14 -15.33 -11.17
CA LEU A 235 3.64 -16.17 -12.24
C LEU A 235 4.97 -16.83 -11.85
N CYS A 236 5.92 -16.07 -11.30
CA CYS A 236 7.17 -16.61 -10.77
C CYS A 236 6.94 -17.58 -9.62
N SER A 237 5.97 -17.29 -8.74
CA SER A 237 5.58 -18.17 -7.63
C SER A 237 5.13 -19.56 -8.09
N VAL A 238 4.39 -19.64 -9.20
CA VAL A 238 4.00 -20.93 -9.80
C VAL A 238 5.15 -21.60 -10.55
N TRP A 239 5.95 -20.82 -11.28
CA TRP A 239 6.96 -21.36 -12.20
C TRP A 239 8.24 -21.80 -11.48
N ALA A 240 8.69 -21.09 -10.44
CA ALA A 240 9.94 -21.38 -9.76
C ALA A 240 9.91 -22.72 -9.02
N ARG A 241 10.92 -23.57 -9.24
CA ARG A 241 11.14 -24.83 -8.49
C ARG A 241 11.74 -24.60 -7.10
N SER A 242 12.59 -23.57 -6.98
CA SER A 242 13.25 -23.15 -5.75
C SER A 242 13.54 -21.66 -5.82
N LYS A 243 13.64 -21.00 -4.66
CA LYS A 243 14.05 -19.58 -4.52
C LYS A 243 13.30 -18.63 -5.48
N PRO A 244 11.96 -18.52 -5.39
CA PRO A 244 11.16 -17.71 -6.32
C PRO A 244 11.59 -16.24 -6.37
N PHE A 245 12.12 -15.70 -5.27
CA PHE A 245 12.66 -14.34 -5.20
C PHE A 245 13.79 -14.10 -6.22
N LEU A 246 14.74 -15.04 -6.33
CA LEU A 246 15.84 -14.87 -7.28
C LEU A 246 15.32 -14.80 -8.72
N TRP A 247 14.42 -15.69 -9.10
CA TRP A 247 13.85 -15.68 -10.44
C TRP A 247 13.04 -14.43 -10.74
N ALA A 248 12.23 -13.99 -9.77
CA ALA A 248 11.40 -12.81 -9.93
C ALA A 248 12.20 -11.53 -10.14
N VAL A 249 13.35 -11.40 -9.46
CA VAL A 249 14.22 -10.22 -9.56
C VAL A 249 15.22 -10.34 -10.70
N MET A 250 15.90 -11.50 -10.82
CA MET A 250 16.99 -11.66 -11.78
C MET A 250 16.51 -11.60 -13.24
N ILE A 251 15.32 -12.17 -13.56
CA ILE A 251 14.85 -12.16 -14.95
C ILE A 251 14.65 -10.72 -15.47
N PRO A 252 13.88 -9.82 -14.82
CA PRO A 252 13.74 -8.45 -15.29
C PRO A 252 15.07 -7.67 -15.30
N VAL A 253 15.90 -7.87 -14.27
CA VAL A 253 17.19 -7.16 -14.15
C VAL A 253 18.15 -7.61 -15.25
N PHE A 254 18.32 -8.91 -15.48
CA PHE A 254 19.18 -9.39 -16.58
C PHE A 254 18.63 -8.98 -17.95
N ALA A 255 17.31 -8.97 -18.14
CA ALA A 255 16.73 -8.46 -19.38
C ALA A 255 17.09 -6.96 -19.58
N GLY A 256 17.02 -6.14 -18.51
CA GLY A 256 17.44 -4.75 -18.54
C GLY A 256 18.94 -4.56 -18.85
N ILE A 257 19.79 -5.36 -18.21
CA ILE A 257 21.25 -5.37 -18.47
C ILE A 257 21.52 -5.77 -19.93
N PHE A 258 20.78 -6.75 -20.45
CA PHE A 258 20.93 -7.21 -21.82
C PHE A 258 20.53 -6.13 -22.84
N VAL A 259 19.44 -5.44 -22.59
CA VAL A 259 19.02 -4.28 -23.42
C VAL A 259 20.08 -3.17 -23.36
N ALA A 260 20.59 -2.85 -22.17
CA ALA A 260 21.64 -1.85 -22.00
C ALA A 260 22.94 -2.24 -22.73
N TRP A 261 23.28 -3.53 -22.77
CA TRP A 261 24.44 -4.02 -23.52
C TRP A 261 24.30 -3.79 -25.03
N PHE A 262 23.11 -4.07 -25.61
CA PHE A 262 22.85 -3.82 -27.02
C PHE A 262 22.89 -2.34 -27.40
N ASP A 263 22.44 -1.47 -26.49
CA ASP A 263 22.48 -0.03 -26.66
C ASP A 263 23.94 0.48 -26.70
N VAL A 264 24.79 0.02 -25.75
CA VAL A 264 26.22 0.33 -25.74
C VAL A 264 26.94 -0.12 -27.04
N MET A 265 26.53 -1.26 -27.60
CA MET A 265 27.08 -1.78 -28.83
C MET A 265 26.54 -1.08 -30.09
N ASN A 266 25.61 -0.14 -29.96
CA ASN A 266 24.89 0.55 -31.05
C ASN A 266 24.29 -0.41 -32.12
N LEU A 267 23.92 -1.62 -31.68
CA LEU A 267 23.35 -2.62 -32.59
C LEU A 267 21.87 -2.35 -32.90
N PHE A 268 21.15 -1.79 -31.95
CA PHE A 268 19.76 -1.41 -32.07
C PHE A 268 19.57 -0.06 -31.34
N ASN A 269 18.73 0.79 -31.93
CA ASN A 269 18.40 2.08 -31.30
C ASN A 269 17.34 1.88 -30.22
N LEU A 270 17.74 1.20 -29.13
CA LEU A 270 16.87 0.87 -28.01
C LEU A 270 16.96 1.96 -26.95
N ASP A 271 15.82 2.47 -26.49
CA ASP A 271 15.76 3.36 -25.33
C ASP A 271 15.90 2.54 -24.05
N THR A 272 17.15 2.43 -23.55
CA THR A 272 17.49 1.71 -22.33
C THR A 272 16.77 2.31 -21.10
N ALA A 273 16.68 3.64 -21.00
CA ALA A 273 16.01 4.30 -19.89
C ALA A 273 14.52 3.96 -19.87
N TRP A 274 13.88 3.96 -21.03
CA TRP A 274 12.48 3.56 -21.17
C TRP A 274 12.26 2.12 -20.71
N PHE A 275 13.13 1.18 -21.10
CA PHE A 275 13.02 -0.23 -20.71
C PHE A 275 13.13 -0.41 -19.20
N TRP A 276 14.11 0.24 -18.57
CA TRP A 276 14.27 0.17 -17.12
C TRP A 276 13.08 0.75 -16.36
N GLN A 277 12.54 1.88 -16.79
CA GLN A 277 11.42 2.54 -16.13
C GLN A 277 10.10 1.79 -16.33
N HIS A 278 9.83 1.33 -17.58
CA HIS A 278 8.51 0.81 -17.94
C HIS A 278 8.39 -0.72 -17.85
N ILE A 279 9.49 -1.45 -17.89
CA ILE A 279 9.47 -2.92 -17.80
C ILE A 279 10.04 -3.37 -16.47
N VAL A 280 11.32 -3.08 -16.18
CA VAL A 280 12.00 -3.59 -15.00
C VAL A 280 11.40 -2.99 -13.72
N ALA A 281 11.36 -1.67 -13.61
CA ALA A 281 10.83 -1.01 -12.43
C ALA A 281 9.35 -1.36 -12.21
N ARG A 282 8.52 -1.32 -13.26
CA ARG A 282 7.10 -1.66 -13.14
C ARG A 282 6.82 -3.11 -12.76
N SER A 283 7.62 -4.05 -13.23
CA SER A 283 7.46 -5.47 -12.86
C SER A 283 7.84 -5.76 -11.41
N LEU A 284 8.66 -4.89 -10.78
CA LEU A 284 9.17 -5.13 -9.42
C LEU A 284 8.58 -4.18 -8.37
N THR A 285 8.26 -2.95 -8.73
CA THR A 285 7.97 -1.90 -7.72
C THR A 285 6.54 -1.37 -7.74
N SER A 286 5.69 -1.74 -8.72
CA SER A 286 4.33 -1.17 -8.79
C SER A 286 3.43 -1.51 -7.59
N VAL A 287 3.83 -2.44 -6.72
CA VAL A 287 3.14 -2.75 -5.46
C VAL A 287 3.40 -1.72 -4.35
N PHE A 288 4.35 -0.80 -4.55
CA PHE A 288 4.54 0.31 -3.61
C PHE A 288 3.54 1.41 -3.92
N PRO A 289 2.71 1.82 -2.94
CA PRO A 289 1.74 2.88 -3.14
C PRO A 289 2.37 4.21 -3.56
N PHE A 290 1.59 5.03 -4.25
CA PHE A 290 1.95 6.35 -4.75
C PHE A 290 3.05 6.40 -5.82
N LEU A 291 3.67 5.28 -6.20
CA LEU A 291 4.64 5.28 -7.31
C LEU A 291 4.01 5.65 -8.68
N TRP A 292 2.69 5.57 -8.83
CA TRP A 292 2.03 6.11 -10.02
C TRP A 292 2.18 7.62 -10.19
N LEU A 293 2.43 8.35 -9.10
CA LEU A 293 2.69 9.79 -9.14
C LEU A 293 3.96 10.11 -9.92
N THR A 294 4.96 9.20 -9.89
CA THR A 294 6.21 9.37 -10.66
C THR A 294 5.97 9.38 -12.16
N ALA A 295 4.96 8.65 -12.63
CA ALA A 295 4.62 8.58 -14.04
C ALA A 295 3.91 9.84 -14.55
N THR A 296 3.33 10.63 -13.65
CA THR A 296 2.51 11.79 -14.03
C THR A 296 3.12 13.14 -13.65
N HIS A 297 3.90 13.24 -12.56
CA HIS A 297 4.21 14.56 -11.97
C HIS A 297 5.62 14.77 -11.39
N MET A 298 6.43 13.72 -11.20
CA MET A 298 7.67 13.86 -10.39
C MET A 298 8.88 14.53 -11.06
N ASN A 299 8.74 15.07 -12.25
CA ASN A 299 9.88 15.80 -12.83
C ASN A 299 10.07 17.22 -12.23
N HIS A 300 9.15 17.70 -11.38
CA HIS A 300 9.14 19.08 -10.89
C HIS A 300 8.53 19.23 -9.48
N PHE A 301 8.93 18.41 -8.49
CA PHE A 301 8.53 18.68 -7.12
C PHE A 301 9.42 19.78 -6.52
N ASN A 302 8.92 21.03 -6.47
CA ASN A 302 9.67 22.20 -6.07
C ASN A 302 9.36 22.69 -4.64
N GLY A 303 8.38 22.10 -3.93
CA GLY A 303 8.11 22.49 -2.56
C GLY A 303 6.76 22.07 -2.00
N PRO A 304 6.47 22.42 -0.73
CA PRO A 304 5.24 22.06 -0.03
C PRO A 304 3.95 22.56 -0.72
N GLU A 305 4.04 23.66 -1.47
CA GLU A 305 2.90 24.27 -2.18
C GLU A 305 2.32 23.32 -3.26
N GLU A 306 3.15 22.43 -3.83
CA GLU A 306 2.71 21.48 -4.84
C GLU A 306 1.98 20.25 -4.25
N ILE A 307 2.07 20.02 -2.94
CA ILE A 307 1.41 18.89 -2.29
C ILE A 307 -0.10 18.95 -2.42
N GLY A 308 -0.70 20.13 -2.32
CA GLY A 308 -2.12 20.31 -2.56
C GLY A 308 -2.53 19.81 -3.96
N SER A 309 -1.69 20.01 -4.98
CA SER A 309 -1.91 19.51 -6.32
C SER A 309 -1.73 17.98 -6.42
N LEU A 310 -0.77 17.42 -5.73
CA LEU A 310 -0.52 15.97 -5.71
C LEU A 310 -1.64 15.21 -4.98
N LEU A 311 -2.18 15.78 -3.91
CA LEU A 311 -3.31 15.24 -3.15
C LEU A 311 -4.67 15.55 -3.81
N SER A 312 -4.69 16.12 -5.01
CA SER A 312 -5.91 16.32 -5.76
C SER A 312 -6.44 15.00 -6.32
N LEU A 313 -7.71 14.70 -6.07
CA LEU A 313 -8.39 13.53 -6.66
C LEU A 313 -8.29 13.54 -8.19
N ARG A 314 -8.38 14.71 -8.81
CA ARG A 314 -8.23 14.87 -10.25
C ARG A 314 -6.89 14.32 -10.74
N ASN A 315 -5.80 14.65 -10.06
CA ASN A 315 -4.47 14.21 -10.45
C ASN A 315 -4.25 12.72 -10.16
N THR A 316 -4.79 12.19 -9.07
CA THR A 316 -4.76 10.76 -8.76
C THR A 316 -5.48 9.94 -9.83
N TYR A 317 -6.65 10.38 -10.27
CA TYR A 317 -7.43 9.69 -11.29
C TYR A 317 -7.00 10.01 -12.73
N ALA A 318 -6.19 11.06 -12.96
CA ALA A 318 -5.59 11.35 -14.26
C ALA A 318 -4.73 10.18 -14.79
N VAL A 319 -4.20 9.34 -13.89
CA VAL A 319 -3.45 8.13 -14.24
C VAL A 319 -4.28 7.17 -15.09
N PHE A 320 -5.62 7.13 -14.93
CA PHE A 320 -6.51 6.32 -15.78
C PHE A 320 -6.55 6.77 -17.23
N ALA A 321 -6.18 8.01 -17.53
CA ALA A 321 -6.05 8.52 -18.89
C ALA A 321 -4.70 8.14 -19.54
N THR A 322 -3.75 7.58 -18.77
CA THR A 322 -2.43 7.21 -19.30
C THR A 322 -2.44 5.82 -19.92
N PRO A 323 -1.88 5.65 -21.15
CA PRO A 323 -1.75 4.32 -21.76
C PRO A 323 -0.93 3.34 -20.93
N GLN A 324 0.04 3.86 -20.17
CA GLN A 324 0.94 3.07 -19.33
C GLN A 324 0.19 2.25 -18.27
N LEU A 325 -0.86 2.81 -17.64
CA LEU A 325 -1.66 2.08 -16.67
C LEU A 325 -2.34 0.88 -17.33
N TRP A 326 -2.97 1.08 -18.48
CA TRP A 326 -3.74 0.03 -19.15
C TRP A 326 -2.84 -1.07 -19.71
N ILE A 327 -1.71 -0.72 -20.34
CA ILE A 327 -0.73 -1.71 -20.80
C ILE A 327 -0.25 -2.57 -19.64
N GLY A 328 0.11 -1.94 -18.50
CA GLY A 328 0.52 -2.66 -17.31
C GLY A 328 -0.58 -3.55 -16.73
N ALA A 329 -1.81 -3.03 -16.65
CA ALA A 329 -2.96 -3.79 -16.13
C ALA A 329 -3.27 -5.01 -17.00
N PHE A 330 -3.31 -4.86 -18.33
CA PHE A 330 -3.52 -5.99 -19.23
C PHE A 330 -2.40 -7.01 -19.17
N ALA A 331 -1.14 -6.58 -19.08
CA ALA A 331 0.00 -7.47 -18.88
C ALA A 331 -0.12 -8.23 -17.56
N GLY A 332 -0.49 -7.56 -16.46
CA GLY A 332 -0.71 -8.17 -15.16
C GLY A 332 -1.83 -9.23 -15.18
N ILE A 333 -2.96 -8.90 -15.79
CA ILE A 333 -4.09 -9.83 -15.96
C ILE A 333 -3.65 -11.05 -16.78
N ALA A 334 -2.92 -10.84 -17.89
CA ALA A 334 -2.40 -11.93 -18.72
C ALA A 334 -1.46 -12.85 -17.94
N MET A 335 -0.58 -12.28 -17.08
CA MET A 335 0.32 -13.05 -16.22
C MET A 335 -0.43 -13.83 -15.13
N ILE A 336 -1.47 -13.25 -14.51
CA ILE A 336 -2.35 -13.96 -13.56
C ILE A 336 -3.05 -15.13 -14.27
N PHE A 337 -3.54 -14.91 -15.48
CA PHE A 337 -4.15 -15.99 -16.29
C PHE A 337 -3.14 -17.09 -16.64
N GLY A 338 -1.89 -16.70 -16.97
CA GLY A 338 -0.77 -17.61 -17.15
C GLY A 338 -0.50 -18.44 -15.89
N ALA A 339 -0.52 -17.80 -14.71
CA ALA A 339 -0.34 -18.49 -13.44
C ALA A 339 -1.45 -19.51 -13.17
N ILE A 340 -2.72 -19.20 -13.49
CA ILE A 340 -3.85 -20.14 -13.37
C ILE A 340 -3.63 -21.36 -14.27
N LYS A 341 -3.23 -21.15 -15.54
CA LYS A 341 -2.97 -22.24 -16.49
C LYS A 341 -1.80 -23.11 -16.06
N LEU A 342 -0.67 -22.48 -15.66
CA LEU A 342 0.53 -23.20 -15.20
C LEU A 342 0.25 -24.02 -13.95
N ARG A 343 -0.54 -23.50 -13.00
CA ARG A 343 -0.95 -24.25 -11.81
C ARG A 343 -1.68 -25.53 -12.20
N ARG A 344 -2.66 -25.43 -13.10
CA ARG A 344 -3.43 -26.61 -13.58
C ARG A 344 -2.54 -27.66 -14.24
N TRP A 345 -1.62 -27.26 -15.15
CA TRP A 345 -0.78 -28.23 -15.88
C TRP A 345 0.29 -28.88 -15.03
N ARG A 346 0.79 -28.17 -14.03
CA ARG A 346 1.90 -28.66 -13.20
C ARG A 346 1.46 -29.60 -12.10
N ASP A 347 0.22 -29.54 -11.74
CA ASP A 347 -0.36 -30.40 -10.71
C ASP A 347 -0.95 -31.68 -11.29
N ASP A 348 -1.08 -31.76 -12.63
CA ASP A 348 -1.55 -32.95 -13.35
C ASP A 348 -0.39 -33.89 -13.76
N ASN A 349 0.88 -33.47 -13.58
CA ASN A 349 2.11 -34.25 -13.79
C ASN A 349 2.87 -34.41 -12.47
#